data_5c69677febe191d9edc5616ac2babdfe
#
_entry.id   5c69677febe191d9edc5616ac2babdfe
#
_cell.length_a   1.000
_cell.length_b   1.000
_cell.length_c   1.000
_cell.angle_alpha   90.00
_cell.angle_beta   90.00
_cell.angle_gamma   90.00
#
_symmetry.space_group_name_H-M   'P 1'
#
loop_
_entity.id
_entity.type
_entity.pdbx_description
1 polymer ?
#
loop_
_entity_poly.entity_id
_entity_poly.type
_entity_poly.pdbx_seq_one_letter_code
_entity_poly.pdbx_strand_id
1 'polypeptide(L)'
;MRIHVTSRTSVSFLVGALLIGLVGGVVAQPQPDAKTYAANPALLIDAYRHVEVASVSDALEQLYNKRSFMTHRIHAISDGKIAGFAVTVQMDKAEGSAPSAVTPMQAAIDTAPKDSVYVMVVQDGDDIAGIGGLMATAMNARGFSGAVIDGGVRDVAYLKKIAFPVYASGIVPSTSVGHYRATQAVPVTAGGVRVSPGDIVVADADGVVAVPKDIAAEVLVKAQALDQTEHSMYGYIEKLRSLEEAVQRFGRL
;
A
#
# COMPACT_ATOMS: atom_id res chain seq x y z
N MET A 1 31.78 90.50 0.44
CA MET A 1 32.05 89.14 0.91
C MET A 1 31.33 88.15 -0.04
N ARG A 2 32.12 87.54 -0.94
CA ARG A 2 31.57 86.70 -2.03
C ARG A 2 31.55 85.25 -1.59
N ILE A 3 30.44 84.60 -1.80
CA ILE A 3 30.29 83.19 -1.58
C ILE A 3 30.09 82.53 -2.95
N HIS A 4 31.01 81.63 -3.30
CA HIS A 4 30.96 80.82 -4.51
C HIS A 4 30.12 79.57 -4.20
N VAL A 5 29.12 79.30 -5.04
CA VAL A 5 28.39 78.08 -5.07
C VAL A 5 28.83 77.30 -6.30
N THR A 6 29.49 76.17 -6.09
CA THR A 6 29.83 75.19 -7.14
C THR A 6 28.77 74.15 -7.30
N SER A 7 28.15 74.10 -8.46
CA SER A 7 27.25 73.08 -8.92
C SER A 7 27.99 71.73 -9.18
N ARG A 8 27.54 70.62 -8.52
CA ARG A 8 27.97 69.28 -8.88
C ARG A 8 26.81 68.59 -9.59
N THR A 9 26.98 68.34 -10.86
CA THR A 9 26.10 67.49 -11.68
C THR A 9 26.34 66.01 -11.35
N SER A 10 25.34 65.35 -10.81
CA SER A 10 25.36 63.90 -10.59
C SER A 10 24.77 63.18 -11.81
N VAL A 11 25.58 62.37 -12.45
CA VAL A 11 25.17 61.46 -13.52
C VAL A 11 24.71 60.15 -12.87
N SER A 12 23.41 59.86 -12.94
CA SER A 12 22.84 58.59 -12.47
C SER A 12 22.97 57.57 -13.59
N PHE A 13 23.80 56.55 -13.37
CA PHE A 13 23.81 55.31 -14.18
C PHE A 13 22.65 54.40 -13.74
N LEU A 14 21.69 54.21 -14.63
CA LEU A 14 20.66 53.18 -14.49
C LEU A 14 21.29 51.86 -14.92
N VAL A 15 21.60 50.98 -13.94
CA VAL A 15 21.96 49.58 -14.20
C VAL A 15 20.65 48.79 -14.27
N GLY A 16 20.23 48.52 -15.49
CA GLY A 16 19.11 47.59 -15.75
C GLY A 16 19.55 46.15 -15.46
N ALA A 17 19.15 45.60 -14.34
CA ALA A 17 19.30 44.17 -14.05
C ALA A 17 18.30 43.36 -14.88
N LEU A 18 18.79 42.69 -15.92
CA LEU A 18 18.02 41.72 -16.70
C LEU A 18 17.88 40.44 -15.86
N LEU A 19 16.76 40.29 -15.18
CA LEU A 19 16.36 39.02 -14.50
C LEU A 19 16.00 38.01 -15.58
N ILE A 20 16.97 37.19 -15.98
CA ILE A 20 16.71 35.97 -16.74
C ILE A 20 16.12 34.98 -15.77
N GLY A 21 14.78 34.85 -15.78
CA GLY A 21 14.05 33.80 -15.08
C GLY A 21 14.43 32.46 -15.70
N LEU A 22 15.27 31.69 -15.02
CA LEU A 22 15.45 30.26 -15.27
C LEU A 22 14.13 29.57 -14.89
N VAL A 23 13.27 29.39 -15.88
CA VAL A 23 12.17 28.41 -15.78
C VAL A 23 12.85 27.04 -15.84
N GLY A 24 13.27 26.54 -14.69
CA GLY A 24 13.72 25.17 -14.54
C GLY A 24 12.54 24.24 -14.83
N GLY A 25 12.44 23.78 -16.07
CA GLY A 25 11.55 22.69 -16.40
C GLY A 25 11.95 21.49 -15.52
N VAL A 26 11.05 21.07 -14.64
CA VAL A 26 11.18 19.79 -13.94
C VAL A 26 11.12 18.71 -15.02
N VAL A 27 12.29 18.24 -15.46
CA VAL A 27 12.37 17.06 -16.31
C VAL A 27 11.91 15.89 -15.42
N ALA A 28 10.72 15.37 -15.68
CA ALA A 28 10.24 14.19 -15.01
C ALA A 28 11.28 13.07 -15.20
N GLN A 29 11.82 12.55 -14.11
CA GLN A 29 12.73 11.41 -14.17
C GLN A 29 11.98 10.22 -14.77
N PRO A 30 12.59 9.48 -15.69
CA PRO A 30 11.97 8.27 -16.22
C PRO A 30 11.71 7.29 -15.07
N GLN A 31 10.51 6.69 -15.06
CA GLN A 31 10.17 5.68 -14.06
C GLN A 31 11.12 4.49 -14.17
N PRO A 32 11.52 3.88 -13.03
CA PRO A 32 12.37 2.70 -13.03
C PRO A 32 11.70 1.53 -13.79
N ASP A 33 12.50 0.74 -14.46
CA ASP A 33 12.03 -0.48 -15.12
C ASP A 33 11.85 -1.65 -14.14
N ALA A 34 11.24 -2.74 -14.61
CA ALA A 34 10.99 -3.93 -13.80
C ALA A 34 12.28 -4.55 -13.22
N LYS A 35 13.39 -4.49 -13.95
CA LYS A 35 14.67 -5.01 -13.47
C LYS A 35 15.21 -4.21 -12.30
N THR A 36 15.08 -2.89 -12.35
CA THR A 36 15.47 -1.97 -11.27
C THR A 36 14.62 -2.22 -10.02
N TYR A 37 13.29 -2.38 -10.17
CA TYR A 37 12.39 -2.71 -9.06
C TYR A 37 12.70 -4.08 -8.48
N ALA A 38 12.91 -5.11 -9.29
CA ALA A 38 13.25 -6.46 -8.82
C ALA A 38 14.57 -6.52 -8.04
N ALA A 39 15.54 -5.65 -8.39
CA ALA A 39 16.81 -5.55 -7.69
C ALA A 39 16.75 -4.74 -6.39
N ASN A 40 15.68 -3.98 -6.15
CA ASN A 40 15.56 -3.10 -4.98
C ASN A 40 14.19 -3.26 -4.28
N PRO A 41 14.08 -4.18 -3.31
CA PRO A 41 12.83 -4.44 -2.59
C PRO A 41 12.22 -3.22 -1.90
N ALA A 42 13.04 -2.32 -1.36
CA ALA A 42 12.54 -1.10 -0.70
C ALA A 42 11.91 -0.13 -1.71
N LEU A 43 12.53 0.03 -2.87
CA LEU A 43 12.00 0.85 -3.95
C LEU A 43 10.71 0.25 -4.53
N LEU A 44 10.65 -1.09 -4.65
CA LEU A 44 9.46 -1.81 -5.10
C LEU A 44 8.26 -1.53 -4.18
N ILE A 45 8.42 -1.70 -2.87
CA ILE A 45 7.35 -1.46 -1.90
C ILE A 45 6.96 0.02 -1.86
N ASP A 46 7.93 0.93 -1.87
CA ASP A 46 7.65 2.36 -1.90
C ASP A 46 6.81 2.75 -3.14
N ALA A 47 7.14 2.22 -4.30
CA ALA A 47 6.39 2.47 -5.53
C ALA A 47 4.95 1.89 -5.46
N TYR A 48 4.76 0.71 -4.89
CA TYR A 48 3.42 0.14 -4.68
C TYR A 48 2.52 0.99 -3.76
N ARG A 49 3.09 1.77 -2.84
CA ARG A 49 2.32 2.70 -1.99
C ARG A 49 1.65 3.83 -2.78
N HIS A 50 2.16 4.12 -3.97
CA HIS A 50 1.74 5.26 -4.78
C HIS A 50 0.86 4.87 -5.98
N VAL A 51 0.50 3.59 -6.12
CA VAL A 51 -0.36 3.09 -7.20
C VAL A 51 -1.71 2.65 -6.64
N GLU A 52 -2.81 2.97 -7.31
CA GLU A 52 -4.14 2.51 -6.92
C GLU A 52 -4.24 0.97 -6.96
N VAL A 53 -4.93 0.38 -5.99
CA VAL A 53 -5.08 -1.08 -5.90
C VAL A 53 -5.87 -1.64 -7.07
N ALA A 54 -6.83 -0.87 -7.60
CA ALA A 54 -7.56 -1.21 -8.82
C ALA A 54 -6.61 -1.37 -10.02
N SER A 55 -5.67 -0.43 -10.21
CA SER A 55 -4.66 -0.53 -11.28
C SER A 55 -3.73 -1.73 -11.12
N VAL A 56 -3.42 -2.16 -9.90
CA VAL A 56 -2.66 -3.40 -9.63
C VAL A 56 -3.47 -4.63 -10.03
N SER A 57 -4.76 -4.66 -9.71
CA SER A 57 -5.68 -5.73 -10.11
C SER A 57 -5.78 -5.84 -11.63
N ASP A 58 -5.98 -4.73 -12.33
CA ASP A 58 -6.05 -4.67 -13.78
C ASP A 58 -4.74 -5.12 -14.44
N ALA A 59 -3.60 -4.73 -13.90
CA ALA A 59 -2.30 -5.16 -14.39
C ALA A 59 -2.11 -6.68 -14.31
N LEU A 60 -2.54 -7.30 -13.21
CA LEU A 60 -2.52 -8.76 -13.05
C LEU A 60 -3.41 -9.47 -14.06
N GLU A 61 -4.62 -8.93 -14.30
CA GLU A 61 -5.53 -9.50 -15.27
C GLU A 61 -5.01 -9.35 -16.71
N GLN A 62 -4.50 -8.17 -17.09
CA GLN A 62 -3.99 -7.91 -18.43
C GLN A 62 -2.70 -8.67 -18.77
N LEU A 63 -1.78 -8.81 -17.81
CA LEU A 63 -0.50 -9.49 -18.05
C LEU A 63 -0.59 -11.01 -17.93
N TYR A 64 -1.40 -11.51 -16.99
CA TYR A 64 -1.37 -12.91 -16.58
C TYR A 64 -2.72 -13.60 -16.60
N ASN A 65 -3.80 -12.90 -17.00
CA ASN A 65 -5.18 -13.37 -16.90
C ASN A 65 -5.51 -13.89 -15.49
N LYS A 66 -5.00 -13.17 -14.46
CA LYS A 66 -5.05 -13.60 -13.06
C LYS A 66 -5.86 -12.65 -12.22
N ARG A 67 -6.94 -13.15 -11.66
CA ARG A 67 -7.71 -12.46 -10.63
C ARG A 67 -7.10 -12.76 -9.27
N SER A 68 -6.60 -11.73 -8.58
CA SER A 68 -5.84 -11.87 -7.33
C SER A 68 -6.31 -10.87 -6.26
N PHE A 69 -7.53 -10.37 -6.36
CA PHE A 69 -8.18 -9.59 -5.31
C PHE A 69 -8.96 -10.49 -4.36
N MET A 70 -8.87 -10.19 -3.08
CA MET A 70 -9.63 -10.89 -2.04
C MET A 70 -11.11 -10.53 -2.11
N THR A 71 -11.97 -11.43 -1.65
CA THR A 71 -13.41 -11.18 -1.64
C THR A 71 -13.72 -9.91 -0.82
N HIS A 72 -14.83 -9.22 -1.15
CA HIS A 72 -15.29 -8.02 -0.44
C HIS A 72 -15.60 -8.25 1.05
N ARG A 73 -15.65 -9.50 1.51
CA ARG A 73 -15.67 -9.82 2.95
C ARG A 73 -14.47 -9.23 3.68
N ILE A 74 -13.31 -9.20 3.02
CA ILE A 74 -12.09 -8.59 3.56
C ILE A 74 -12.13 -7.10 3.23
N HIS A 75 -12.46 -6.28 4.22
CA HIS A 75 -12.64 -4.84 4.07
C HIS A 75 -11.90 -4.06 5.16
N ALA A 76 -11.74 -2.76 4.99
CA ALA A 76 -11.05 -1.91 5.96
C ALA A 76 -11.81 -1.84 7.28
N ILE A 77 -11.17 -2.22 8.38
CA ILE A 77 -11.63 -2.06 9.76
C ILE A 77 -10.98 -0.84 10.41
N SER A 78 -9.71 -0.63 10.11
CA SER A 78 -8.97 0.59 10.40
C SER A 78 -8.33 1.04 9.10
N ASP A 79 -8.74 2.23 8.63
CA ASP A 79 -8.39 2.74 7.32
C ASP A 79 -6.89 3.00 7.17
N GLY A 80 -6.42 2.93 5.93
CA GLY A 80 -5.06 3.26 5.54
C GLY A 80 -4.58 2.37 4.41
N LYS A 81 -3.76 2.93 3.53
CA LYS A 81 -3.15 2.18 2.43
C LYS A 81 -2.08 1.23 2.97
N ILE A 82 -2.08 0.01 2.46
CA ILE A 82 -1.09 -1.02 2.77
C ILE A 82 -0.29 -1.34 1.50
N ALA A 83 1.02 -1.47 1.64
CA ALA A 83 1.89 -2.10 0.66
C ALA A 83 3.08 -2.73 1.38
N GLY A 84 3.31 -4.03 1.18
CA GLY A 84 4.41 -4.70 1.87
C GLY A 84 4.51 -6.19 1.55
N PHE A 85 5.55 -6.81 2.11
CA PHE A 85 5.81 -8.24 1.97
C PHE A 85 4.93 -9.05 2.92
N ALA A 86 4.29 -10.09 2.40
CA ALA A 86 3.42 -10.98 3.18
C ALA A 86 4.20 -11.77 4.23
N VAL A 87 3.81 -11.62 5.49
CA VAL A 87 4.16 -12.49 6.60
C VAL A 87 2.92 -13.31 6.94
N THR A 88 2.92 -14.58 6.58
CA THR A 88 1.73 -15.42 6.58
C THR A 88 1.61 -16.27 7.83
N VAL A 89 0.41 -16.37 8.35
CA VAL A 89 0.05 -17.22 9.50
C VAL A 89 -1.26 -17.94 9.22
N GLN A 90 -1.25 -19.26 9.37
CA GLN A 90 -2.44 -20.10 9.34
C GLN A 90 -2.84 -20.43 10.79
N MET A 91 -4.12 -20.22 11.10
CA MET A 91 -4.73 -20.60 12.37
C MET A 91 -5.70 -21.75 12.13
N ASP A 92 -5.41 -22.92 12.70
CA ASP A 92 -6.27 -24.09 12.63
C ASP A 92 -6.92 -24.38 13.99
N LYS A 93 -8.18 -24.81 13.98
CA LYS A 93 -8.85 -25.25 15.21
C LYS A 93 -8.03 -26.32 15.93
N ALA A 94 -7.88 -26.17 17.23
CA ALA A 94 -7.16 -27.10 18.06
C ALA A 94 -8.14 -27.96 18.85
N GLU A 95 -7.93 -29.28 18.82
CA GLU A 95 -8.62 -30.20 19.68
C GLU A 95 -7.75 -30.54 20.90
N GLY A 96 -8.34 -30.50 22.10
CA GLY A 96 -7.64 -30.83 23.33
C GLY A 96 -6.61 -29.78 23.79
N SER A 97 -5.53 -30.23 24.44
CA SER A 97 -4.45 -29.38 24.92
C SER A 97 -3.43 -29.07 23.80
N ALA A 98 -3.85 -28.27 22.84
CA ALA A 98 -2.96 -27.86 21.75
C ALA A 98 -1.85 -26.92 22.24
N PRO A 99 -0.67 -26.94 21.59
CA PRO A 99 0.35 -25.93 21.81
C PRO A 99 -0.22 -24.53 21.61
N SER A 100 0.23 -23.56 22.40
CA SER A 100 -0.25 -22.19 22.32
C SER A 100 -0.01 -21.60 20.91
N ALA A 101 -1.05 -21.05 20.31
CA ALA A 101 -0.94 -20.28 19.06
C ALA A 101 -0.07 -19.03 19.21
N VAL A 102 0.09 -18.54 20.45
CA VAL A 102 0.76 -17.25 20.75
C VAL A 102 2.22 -17.25 20.30
N THR A 103 2.97 -18.32 20.55
CA THR A 103 4.41 -18.37 20.21
C THR A 103 4.67 -18.23 18.70
N PRO A 104 4.03 -18.99 17.78
CA PRO A 104 4.21 -18.78 16.35
C PRO A 104 3.72 -17.41 15.86
N MET A 105 2.64 -16.89 16.43
CA MET A 105 2.14 -15.55 16.09
C MET A 105 3.11 -14.45 16.49
N GLN A 106 3.71 -14.53 17.69
CA GLN A 106 4.74 -13.62 18.15
C GLN A 106 5.99 -13.73 17.27
N ALA A 107 6.48 -14.93 17.01
CA ALA A 107 7.64 -15.16 16.18
C ALA A 107 7.46 -14.58 14.76
N ALA A 108 6.26 -14.71 14.16
CA ALA A 108 5.94 -14.12 12.87
C ALA A 108 6.06 -12.58 12.89
N ILE A 109 5.71 -11.93 14.00
CA ILE A 109 5.86 -10.49 14.16
C ILE A 109 7.32 -10.13 14.44
N ASP A 110 7.95 -10.81 15.41
CA ASP A 110 9.27 -10.42 15.93
C ASP A 110 10.41 -10.65 14.94
N THR A 111 10.27 -11.58 14.00
CA THR A 111 11.31 -11.90 13.00
C THR A 111 11.09 -11.21 11.64
N ALA A 112 9.93 -10.61 11.42
CA ALA A 112 9.62 -9.98 10.14
C ALA A 112 10.45 -8.72 9.88
N PRO A 113 10.82 -8.47 8.62
CA PRO A 113 11.44 -7.21 8.23
C PRO A 113 10.44 -6.04 8.31
N LYS A 114 10.97 -4.81 8.30
CA LYS A 114 10.16 -3.61 8.10
C LYS A 114 9.40 -3.70 6.76
N ASP A 115 8.30 -2.95 6.66
CA ASP A 115 7.44 -2.92 5.48
C ASP A 115 6.76 -4.27 5.17
N SER A 116 6.56 -5.11 6.19
CA SER A 116 5.76 -6.33 6.10
C SER A 116 4.27 -6.06 6.22
N VAL A 117 3.47 -6.96 5.65
CA VAL A 117 2.02 -7.06 5.87
C VAL A 117 1.74 -8.39 6.56
N TYR A 118 1.11 -8.34 7.71
CA TYR A 118 0.70 -9.55 8.42
C TYR A 118 -0.56 -10.14 7.80
N VAL A 119 -0.47 -11.33 7.21
CA VAL A 119 -1.59 -12.01 6.56
C VAL A 119 -1.95 -13.25 7.36
N MET A 120 -3.10 -13.22 8.03
CA MET A 120 -3.57 -14.33 8.85
C MET A 120 -4.88 -14.89 8.31
N VAL A 121 -4.96 -16.21 8.27
CA VAL A 121 -6.22 -16.94 7.99
C VAL A 121 -6.61 -17.71 9.23
N VAL A 122 -7.84 -17.53 9.69
CA VAL A 122 -8.42 -18.23 10.82
C VAL A 122 -9.46 -19.22 10.32
N GLN A 123 -9.20 -20.50 10.48
CA GLN A 123 -10.13 -21.56 10.08
C GLN A 123 -11.50 -21.37 10.78
N ASP A 124 -12.59 -21.28 9.99
CA ASP A 124 -13.95 -21.00 10.49
C ASP A 124 -13.97 -19.78 11.45
N GLY A 125 -13.24 -18.73 11.08
CA GLY A 125 -12.88 -17.62 11.96
C GLY A 125 -13.83 -16.42 11.94
N ASP A 126 -15.06 -16.54 11.40
CA ASP A 126 -16.00 -15.41 11.31
C ASP A 126 -16.29 -14.78 12.68
N ASP A 127 -16.40 -15.60 13.72
CA ASP A 127 -16.63 -15.15 15.11
C ASP A 127 -15.37 -15.25 16.01
N ILE A 128 -14.19 -15.32 15.41
CA ILE A 128 -12.92 -15.45 16.13
C ILE A 128 -11.99 -14.30 15.81
N ALA A 129 -11.58 -13.54 16.84
CA ALA A 129 -10.56 -12.52 16.69
C ALA A 129 -9.16 -13.14 16.56
N GLY A 130 -8.56 -12.99 15.38
CA GLY A 130 -7.18 -13.39 15.11
C GLY A 130 -6.17 -12.44 15.74
N ILE A 131 -6.45 -11.12 15.70
CA ILE A 131 -5.58 -10.09 16.30
C ILE A 131 -6.38 -9.10 17.13
N GLY A 132 -5.66 -8.36 17.98
CA GLY A 132 -6.17 -7.23 18.76
C GLY A 132 -5.07 -6.20 19.02
N GLY A 133 -5.32 -5.28 19.95
CA GLY A 133 -4.48 -4.11 20.20
C GLY A 133 -3.02 -4.40 20.52
N LEU A 134 -2.72 -5.46 21.26
CA LEU A 134 -1.32 -5.81 21.61
C LEU A 134 -0.51 -6.22 20.38
N MET A 135 -1.07 -7.09 19.52
CA MET A 135 -0.40 -7.52 18.30
C MET A 135 -0.23 -6.36 17.32
N ALA A 136 -1.27 -5.54 17.14
CA ALA A 136 -1.21 -4.36 16.29
C ALA A 136 -0.15 -3.36 16.77
N THR A 137 -0.03 -3.17 18.09
CA THR A 137 1.02 -2.31 18.68
C THR A 137 2.42 -2.86 18.36
N ALA A 138 2.62 -4.17 18.51
CA ALA A 138 3.90 -4.79 18.19
C ALA A 138 4.25 -4.66 16.70
N MET A 139 3.29 -4.94 15.81
CA MET A 139 3.46 -4.78 14.37
C MET A 139 3.77 -3.33 13.98
N ASN A 140 3.03 -2.36 14.52
CA ASN A 140 3.23 -0.94 14.27
C ASN A 140 4.62 -0.48 14.73
N ALA A 141 5.05 -0.87 15.93
CA ALA A 141 6.38 -0.55 16.48
C ALA A 141 7.52 -1.14 15.64
N ARG A 142 7.29 -2.26 14.96
CA ARG A 142 8.27 -2.91 14.07
C ARG A 142 8.22 -2.40 12.61
N GLY A 143 7.30 -1.46 12.32
CA GLY A 143 7.18 -0.85 11.00
C GLY A 143 6.47 -1.74 9.97
N PHE A 144 5.54 -2.59 10.40
CA PHE A 144 4.62 -3.23 9.48
C PHE A 144 3.75 -2.18 8.79
N SER A 145 3.43 -2.42 7.53
CA SER A 145 2.54 -1.57 6.75
C SER A 145 1.07 -1.74 7.14
N GLY A 146 0.70 -2.88 7.69
CA GLY A 146 -0.64 -3.20 8.14
C GLY A 146 -0.88 -4.68 8.32
N ALA A 147 -2.16 -5.07 8.47
CA ALA A 147 -2.57 -6.46 8.60
C ALA A 147 -3.81 -6.78 7.76
N VAL A 148 -3.86 -8.01 7.25
CA VAL A 148 -5.00 -8.61 6.54
C VAL A 148 -5.40 -9.90 7.26
N ILE A 149 -6.64 -9.97 7.75
CA ILE A 149 -7.13 -11.06 8.58
C ILE A 149 -8.36 -11.69 7.94
N ASP A 150 -8.24 -12.87 7.39
CA ASP A 150 -9.41 -13.67 7.01
C ASP A 150 -9.95 -14.35 8.27
N GLY A 151 -10.76 -13.59 8.99
CA GLY A 151 -11.28 -13.82 10.33
C GLY A 151 -11.67 -12.50 10.99
N GLY A 152 -12.08 -12.58 12.26
CA GLY A 152 -12.42 -11.41 13.06
C GLY A 152 -11.21 -10.69 13.64
N VAL A 153 -11.43 -9.43 14.06
CA VAL A 153 -10.46 -8.62 14.83
C VAL A 153 -11.17 -7.97 16.01
N ARG A 154 -10.40 -7.57 17.04
CA ARG A 154 -10.91 -6.85 18.22
C ARG A 154 -10.12 -5.59 18.51
N ASP A 155 -10.52 -4.86 19.56
CA ASP A 155 -9.87 -3.62 20.02
C ASP A 155 -9.86 -2.50 18.97
N VAL A 156 -10.88 -2.44 18.10
CA VAL A 156 -10.94 -1.56 16.91
C VAL A 156 -10.75 -0.10 17.25
N ALA A 157 -11.31 0.40 18.36
CA ALA A 157 -11.09 1.78 18.80
C ALA A 157 -9.62 2.09 19.02
N TYR A 158 -8.86 1.12 19.52
CA TYR A 158 -7.42 1.24 19.73
C TYR A 158 -6.64 1.14 18.41
N LEU A 159 -7.02 0.23 17.51
CA LEU A 159 -6.43 0.13 16.16
C LEU A 159 -6.52 1.47 15.43
N LYS A 160 -7.69 2.10 15.44
CA LYS A 160 -7.93 3.44 14.86
C LYS A 160 -7.12 4.53 15.56
N LYS A 161 -7.03 4.48 16.89
CA LYS A 161 -6.23 5.44 17.69
C LYS A 161 -4.76 5.44 17.31
N ILE A 162 -4.17 4.26 17.06
CA ILE A 162 -2.76 4.14 16.68
C ILE A 162 -2.54 4.23 15.16
N ALA A 163 -3.62 4.49 14.39
CA ALA A 163 -3.64 4.57 12.93
C ALA A 163 -2.94 3.37 12.25
N PHE A 164 -3.13 2.15 12.79
CA PHE A 164 -2.59 0.93 12.18
C PHE A 164 -3.61 0.34 11.23
N PRO A 165 -3.32 0.26 9.91
CA PRO A 165 -4.26 -0.24 8.93
C PRO A 165 -4.56 -1.72 9.12
N VAL A 166 -5.84 -2.07 9.15
CA VAL A 166 -6.30 -3.46 9.30
C VAL A 166 -7.48 -3.72 8.37
N TYR A 167 -7.36 -4.77 7.57
CA TYR A 167 -8.41 -5.33 6.71
C TYR A 167 -8.82 -6.68 7.27
N ALA A 168 -10.11 -6.91 7.46
CA ALA A 168 -10.60 -8.15 8.06
C ALA A 168 -12.01 -8.52 7.57
N SER A 169 -12.44 -9.74 7.84
CA SER A 169 -13.80 -10.19 7.52
C SER A 169 -14.85 -9.72 8.54
N GLY A 170 -14.44 -9.28 9.75
CA GLY A 170 -15.39 -8.80 10.75
C GLY A 170 -14.76 -8.30 12.04
N ILE A 171 -15.62 -7.81 12.93
CA ILE A 171 -15.25 -7.30 14.26
C ILE A 171 -15.96 -8.17 15.30
N VAL A 172 -15.20 -8.80 16.19
CA VAL A 172 -15.74 -9.67 17.23
C VAL A 172 -14.92 -9.53 18.53
N PRO A 173 -15.53 -9.59 19.72
CA PRO A 173 -14.83 -9.45 21.00
C PRO A 173 -14.15 -10.73 21.49
N SER A 174 -14.15 -11.81 20.69
CA SER A 174 -13.64 -13.13 21.05
C SER A 174 -12.10 -13.20 21.04
N THR A 175 -11.57 -14.41 21.19
CA THR A 175 -10.13 -14.70 21.11
C THR A 175 -9.87 -16.04 20.46
N SER A 176 -8.78 -16.14 19.71
CA SER A 176 -8.26 -17.42 19.18
C SER A 176 -7.38 -18.17 20.20
N VAL A 177 -6.90 -17.49 21.24
CA VAL A 177 -6.00 -18.05 22.26
C VAL A 177 -6.68 -19.17 23.03
N GLY A 178 -6.05 -20.33 23.08
CA GLY A 178 -6.57 -21.53 23.75
C GLY A 178 -7.51 -22.39 22.89
N HIS A 179 -7.90 -21.92 21.70
CA HIS A 179 -8.83 -22.61 20.79
C HIS A 179 -8.22 -22.96 19.44
N TYR A 180 -7.06 -22.40 19.14
CA TYR A 180 -6.37 -22.54 17.87
C TYR A 180 -4.88 -22.82 18.07
N ARG A 181 -4.29 -23.51 17.10
CA ARG A 181 -2.84 -23.59 16.88
C ARG A 181 -2.47 -22.69 15.71
N ALA A 182 -1.27 -22.14 15.70
CA ALA A 182 -0.78 -21.32 14.61
C ALA A 182 0.41 -21.98 13.92
N THR A 183 0.48 -21.82 12.59
CA THR A 183 1.64 -22.15 11.77
C THR A 183 2.03 -20.91 10.97
N GLN A 184 3.29 -20.47 11.09
CA GLN A 184 3.79 -19.31 10.37
C GLN A 184 4.60 -19.70 9.14
N ALA A 185 4.84 -18.72 8.25
CA ALA A 185 5.67 -18.85 7.06
C ALA A 185 5.22 -19.97 6.11
N VAL A 186 3.93 -20.24 6.05
CA VAL A 186 3.28 -21.17 5.13
C VAL A 186 2.38 -20.43 4.16
N PRO A 187 2.17 -20.91 2.94
CA PRO A 187 1.16 -20.35 2.05
C PRO A 187 -0.23 -20.47 2.68
N VAL A 188 -1.00 -19.38 2.60
CA VAL A 188 -2.39 -19.33 3.10
C VAL A 188 -3.36 -19.00 1.97
N THR A 189 -4.66 -19.22 2.18
CA THR A 189 -5.72 -18.77 1.26
C THR A 189 -6.59 -17.77 1.98
N ALA A 190 -6.31 -16.48 1.79
CA ALA A 190 -7.03 -15.37 2.42
C ALA A 190 -8.03 -14.75 1.44
N GLY A 191 -9.29 -14.60 1.84
CA GLY A 191 -10.33 -14.03 0.97
C GLY A 191 -10.46 -14.75 -0.38
N GLY A 192 -10.16 -16.04 -0.45
CA GLY A 192 -10.16 -16.83 -1.70
C GLY A 192 -8.88 -16.69 -2.54
N VAL A 193 -7.89 -15.94 -2.09
CA VAL A 193 -6.62 -15.71 -2.80
C VAL A 193 -5.48 -16.43 -2.08
N ARG A 194 -4.69 -17.20 -2.84
CA ARG A 194 -3.47 -17.82 -2.31
C ARG A 194 -2.39 -16.74 -2.13
N VAL A 195 -1.85 -16.67 -0.93
CA VAL A 195 -0.75 -15.76 -0.55
C VAL A 195 0.40 -16.59 0.01
N SER A 196 1.57 -16.46 -0.59
CA SER A 196 2.80 -17.11 -0.13
C SER A 196 3.67 -16.13 0.68
N PRO A 197 4.50 -16.61 1.59
CA PRO A 197 5.46 -15.75 2.28
C PRO A 197 6.32 -14.95 1.29
N GLY A 198 6.36 -13.63 1.48
CA GLY A 198 7.12 -12.71 0.63
C GLY A 198 6.38 -12.21 -0.63
N ASP A 199 5.16 -12.66 -0.91
CA ASP A 199 4.31 -12.03 -1.93
C ASP A 199 4.04 -10.56 -1.55
N ILE A 200 3.76 -9.71 -2.53
CA ILE A 200 3.39 -8.33 -2.25
C ILE A 200 1.89 -8.28 -1.96
N VAL A 201 1.53 -7.65 -0.85
CA VAL A 201 0.12 -7.37 -0.51
C VAL A 201 -0.08 -5.88 -0.52
N VAL A 202 -1.07 -5.43 -1.29
CA VAL A 202 -1.51 -4.05 -1.37
C VAL A 202 -2.99 -3.94 -1.01
N ALA A 203 -3.35 -2.88 -0.31
CA ALA A 203 -4.74 -2.60 0.02
C ALA A 203 -5.00 -1.10 0.15
N ASP A 204 -6.22 -0.70 -0.24
CA ASP A 204 -6.79 0.63 -0.05
C ASP A 204 -8.32 0.52 0.13
N ALA A 205 -9.06 1.61 -0.09
CA ALA A 205 -10.51 1.63 0.09
C ALA A 205 -11.27 0.62 -0.77
N ASP A 206 -10.71 0.20 -1.91
CA ASP A 206 -11.33 -0.75 -2.84
C ASP A 206 -11.19 -2.21 -2.39
N GLY A 207 -10.19 -2.51 -1.55
CA GLY A 207 -9.97 -3.86 -1.04
C GLY A 207 -8.51 -4.28 -1.00
N VAL A 208 -8.26 -5.58 -1.13
CA VAL A 208 -6.94 -6.20 -0.97
C VAL A 208 -6.56 -7.01 -2.21
N VAL A 209 -5.37 -6.79 -2.73
CA VAL A 209 -4.76 -7.56 -3.83
C VAL A 209 -3.45 -8.19 -3.36
N ALA A 210 -3.23 -9.46 -3.73
CA ALA A 210 -1.96 -10.13 -3.51
C ALA A 210 -1.25 -10.37 -4.85
N VAL A 211 0.00 -9.95 -4.95
CA VAL A 211 0.85 -10.09 -6.14
C VAL A 211 1.96 -11.08 -5.86
N PRO A 212 2.07 -12.19 -6.62
CA PRO A 212 3.18 -13.12 -6.46
C PRO A 212 4.52 -12.41 -6.61
N LYS A 213 5.45 -12.66 -5.70
CA LYS A 213 6.75 -11.98 -5.64
C LYS A 213 7.54 -12.04 -6.93
N ASP A 214 7.45 -13.16 -7.67
CA ASP A 214 8.25 -13.41 -8.87
C ASP A 214 7.83 -12.51 -10.06
N ILE A 215 6.61 -11.99 -10.05
CA ILE A 215 6.06 -11.11 -11.10
C ILE A 215 5.80 -9.68 -10.61
N ALA A 216 6.09 -9.39 -9.34
CA ALA A 216 5.69 -8.14 -8.70
C ALA A 216 6.27 -6.89 -9.39
N ALA A 217 7.50 -6.95 -9.86
CA ALA A 217 8.13 -5.82 -10.54
C ALA A 217 7.47 -5.51 -11.91
N GLU A 218 7.10 -6.54 -12.67
CA GLU A 218 6.42 -6.35 -13.97
C GLU A 218 4.99 -5.84 -13.77
N VAL A 219 4.28 -6.39 -12.78
CA VAL A 219 2.93 -5.94 -12.41
C VAL A 219 2.96 -4.48 -11.97
N LEU A 220 3.94 -4.06 -11.17
CA LEU A 220 4.08 -2.67 -10.74
C LEU A 220 4.25 -1.72 -11.93
N VAL A 221 5.18 -2.01 -12.85
CA VAL A 221 5.40 -1.16 -14.04
C VAL A 221 4.14 -1.01 -14.86
N LYS A 222 3.41 -2.12 -15.06
CA LYS A 222 2.13 -2.10 -15.78
C LYS A 222 1.06 -1.30 -15.02
N ALA A 223 0.94 -1.50 -13.72
CA ALA A 223 -0.02 -0.80 -12.87
C ALA A 223 0.24 0.72 -12.87
N GLN A 224 1.50 1.16 -12.77
CA GLN A 224 1.88 2.56 -12.86
C GLN A 224 1.46 3.20 -14.20
N ALA A 225 1.63 2.47 -15.31
CA ALA A 225 1.23 2.96 -16.63
C ALA A 225 -0.31 3.10 -16.75
N LEU A 226 -1.06 2.16 -16.17
CA LEU A 226 -2.53 2.20 -16.13
C LEU A 226 -3.02 3.36 -15.27
N ASP A 227 -2.48 3.49 -14.07
CA ASP A 227 -2.78 4.54 -13.10
C ASP A 227 -2.52 5.95 -13.68
N GLN A 228 -1.37 6.15 -14.31
CA GLN A 228 -1.01 7.42 -14.96
C GLN A 228 -1.98 7.77 -16.10
N THR A 229 -2.38 6.76 -16.89
CA THR A 229 -3.35 6.95 -17.98
C THR A 229 -4.69 7.40 -17.42
N GLU A 230 -5.18 6.72 -16.39
CA GLU A 230 -6.47 7.01 -15.76
C GLU A 230 -6.50 8.42 -15.13
N HIS A 231 -5.47 8.78 -14.37
CA HIS A 231 -5.34 10.13 -13.81
C HIS A 231 -5.32 11.23 -14.90
N SER A 232 -4.70 10.93 -16.06
CA SER A 232 -4.73 11.84 -17.20
C SER A 232 -6.13 11.98 -17.82
N MET A 233 -6.93 10.91 -17.78
CA MET A 233 -8.30 10.91 -18.29
C MET A 233 -9.25 11.73 -17.43
N TYR A 234 -9.10 11.73 -16.10
CA TYR A 234 -10.00 12.47 -15.20
C TYR A 234 -10.08 13.95 -15.59
N GLY A 235 -8.96 14.65 -15.68
CA GLY A 235 -8.94 16.06 -16.08
C GLY A 235 -9.45 16.30 -17.51
N TYR A 236 -9.27 15.32 -18.41
CA TYR A 236 -9.80 15.39 -19.77
C TYR A 236 -11.33 15.24 -19.80
N ILE A 237 -11.87 14.27 -19.04
CA ILE A 237 -13.32 14.05 -18.90
C ILE A 237 -14.00 15.26 -18.27
N GLU A 238 -13.43 15.83 -17.19
CA GLU A 238 -13.95 17.03 -16.53
C GLU A 238 -14.06 18.22 -17.51
N LYS A 239 -13.04 18.41 -18.33
CA LYS A 239 -12.99 19.51 -19.31
C LYS A 239 -13.99 19.33 -20.44
N LEU A 240 -14.09 18.14 -21.02
CA LEU A 240 -14.94 17.85 -22.19
C LEU A 240 -16.34 17.39 -21.80
N ARG A 241 -16.55 16.93 -20.55
CA ARG A 241 -17.80 16.32 -20.08
C ARG A 241 -18.22 15.11 -20.94
N SER A 242 -17.23 14.38 -21.48
CA SER A 242 -17.42 13.23 -22.36
C SER A 242 -16.46 12.11 -22.00
N LEU A 243 -17.00 11.00 -21.51
CA LEU A 243 -16.24 9.77 -21.29
C LEU A 243 -15.84 9.13 -22.62
N GLU A 244 -16.75 9.14 -23.61
CA GLU A 244 -16.50 8.55 -24.93
C GLU A 244 -15.27 9.18 -25.61
N GLU A 245 -15.18 10.52 -25.63
CA GLU A 245 -14.04 11.21 -26.23
C GLU A 245 -12.72 10.91 -25.49
N ALA A 246 -12.76 10.78 -24.15
CA ALA A 246 -11.59 10.40 -23.37
C ALA A 246 -11.15 8.97 -23.70
N VAL A 247 -12.09 8.02 -23.76
CA VAL A 247 -11.80 6.61 -24.13
C VAL A 247 -11.23 6.52 -25.54
N GLN A 248 -11.80 7.24 -26.52
CA GLN A 248 -11.27 7.28 -27.89
C GLN A 248 -9.83 7.80 -27.94
N ARG A 249 -9.51 8.81 -27.10
CA ARG A 249 -8.18 9.43 -27.07
C ARG A 249 -7.12 8.57 -26.37
N PHE A 250 -7.46 7.96 -25.24
CA PHE A 250 -6.51 7.24 -24.39
C PHE A 250 -6.56 5.71 -24.57
N GLY A 251 -7.59 5.19 -25.27
CA GLY A 251 -7.70 3.77 -25.57
C GLY A 251 -7.99 2.88 -24.35
N ARG A 252 -8.56 3.46 -23.28
CA ARG A 252 -8.86 2.74 -22.03
C ARG A 252 -10.26 3.07 -21.52
N LEU A 253 -10.94 2.07 -21.02
CA LEU A 253 -12.04 2.10 -20.06
C LEU A 253 -11.79 0.98 -19.06
#